data_7d374b5a3512c2e74daf5b3fa39e9e61
#
_entry.id   7d374b5a3512c2e74daf5b3fa39e9e61
#
_cell.length_a   1.000
_cell.length_b   1.000
_cell.length_c   1.000
_cell.angle_alpha   90.00
_cell.angle_beta   90.00
_cell.angle_gamma   90.00
#
_symmetry.space_group_name_H-M   'P 1'
#
loop_
_entity.id
_entity.type
_entity.pdbx_description
1 polymer ?
#
loop_
_entity_poly.entity_id
_entity_poly.type
_entity_poly.pdbx_seq_one_letter_code
_entity_poly.pdbx_strand_id
1 'polypeptide(L)'
;MKSKRLVMFWVVMVVTIILDQMIKAWVRGHLNVGQSWSGGPWHGIFEITLTYNKGIAFGMLQGGGLIMTPIAVIIAGYAIFTIYRNRGESTWATIALGLLASGAIGNLIDRVFNGKDGVTDMFLLRLANITHGKMNDFPVFNIADSCISVAMVMLLISWSKNPVSDKVDPKLAPEPVIEDPAV
;
A
#
# COMPACT_ATOMS: atom_id res chain seq x y z
N MET A 1 -14.41 9.33 20.82
CA MET A 1 -13.58 8.27 20.21
C MET A 1 -13.53 8.37 18.67
N LYS A 2 -14.63 8.63 17.99
CA LYS A 2 -14.72 8.67 16.50
C LYS A 2 -13.83 9.74 15.86
N SER A 3 -13.73 10.93 16.46
CA SER A 3 -12.88 12.04 15.98
C SER A 3 -11.38 11.69 16.05
N LYS A 4 -10.91 11.04 17.14
CA LYS A 4 -9.50 10.68 17.31
C LYS A 4 -9.00 9.70 16.23
N ARG A 5 -9.82 8.73 15.82
CA ARG A 5 -9.45 7.78 14.76
C ARG A 5 -9.37 8.45 13.39
N LEU A 6 -10.29 9.35 13.09
CA LEU A 6 -10.24 10.11 11.85
C LEU A 6 -8.97 10.98 11.80
N VAL A 7 -8.63 11.67 12.88
CA VAL A 7 -7.36 12.43 12.97
C VAL A 7 -6.16 11.51 12.79
N MET A 8 -6.14 10.35 13.46
CA MET A 8 -5.05 9.38 13.31
C MET A 8 -4.88 8.89 11.86
N PHE A 9 -5.97 8.55 11.17
CA PHE A 9 -5.96 8.19 9.76
C PHE A 9 -5.27 9.27 8.91
N TRP A 10 -5.72 10.52 9.05
CA TRP A 10 -5.17 11.64 8.29
C TRP A 10 -3.71 11.92 8.64
N VAL A 11 -3.34 11.84 9.92
CA VAL A 11 -1.94 12.03 10.36
C VAL A 11 -1.04 10.95 9.75
N VAL A 12 -1.41 9.67 9.86
CA VAL A 12 -0.64 8.57 9.26
C VAL A 12 -0.50 8.79 7.76
N MET A 13 -1.62 9.05 7.06
CA MET A 13 -1.61 9.24 5.62
C MET A 13 -0.72 10.41 5.19
N VAL A 14 -0.89 11.59 5.78
CA VAL A 14 -0.15 12.81 5.38
C VAL A 14 1.32 12.68 5.71
N VAL A 15 1.66 12.25 6.93
CA VAL A 15 3.07 12.08 7.33
C VAL A 15 3.80 11.09 6.42
N THR A 16 3.15 9.97 6.09
CA THR A 16 3.77 8.95 5.24
C THR A 16 3.93 9.44 3.79
N ILE A 17 2.95 10.17 3.24
CA ILE A 17 3.08 10.80 1.90
C ILE A 17 4.26 11.78 1.89
N ILE A 18 4.37 12.62 2.92
CA ILE A 18 5.47 13.59 3.02
C ILE A 18 6.81 12.87 3.05
N LEU A 19 6.95 11.83 3.87
CA LEU A 19 8.20 11.05 3.96
C LEU A 19 8.55 10.38 2.62
N ASP A 20 7.57 9.76 1.96
CA ASP A 20 7.76 9.14 0.65
C ASP A 20 8.25 10.16 -0.39
N GLN A 21 7.56 11.30 -0.51
CA GLN A 21 7.90 12.31 -1.49
C GLN A 21 9.22 13.04 -1.18
N MET A 22 9.54 13.25 0.10
CA MET A 22 10.83 13.84 0.49
C MET A 22 12.00 12.95 0.10
N ILE A 23 11.92 11.64 0.38
CA ILE A 23 13.00 10.71 0.02
C ILE A 23 13.10 10.55 -1.49
N LYS A 24 11.97 10.45 -2.20
CA LYS A 24 11.94 10.44 -3.66
C LYS A 24 12.58 11.68 -4.27
N ALA A 25 12.26 12.86 -3.74
CA ALA A 25 12.86 14.12 -4.18
C ALA A 25 14.37 14.17 -3.92
N TRP A 26 14.81 13.72 -2.75
CA TRP A 26 16.21 13.62 -2.42
C TRP A 26 16.96 12.69 -3.38
N VAL A 27 16.44 11.48 -3.63
CA VAL A 27 17.06 10.50 -4.54
C VAL A 27 17.16 11.08 -5.96
N ARG A 28 16.09 11.70 -6.49
CA ARG A 28 16.10 12.34 -7.82
C ARG A 28 17.10 13.48 -7.92
N GLY A 29 17.36 14.20 -6.82
CA GLY A 29 18.30 15.33 -6.79
C GLY A 29 19.76 14.94 -6.65
N HIS A 30 20.07 13.71 -6.21
CA HIS A 30 21.44 13.30 -5.87
C HIS A 30 21.97 12.10 -6.65
N LEU A 31 21.12 11.32 -7.30
CA LEU A 31 21.51 10.13 -8.04
C LEU A 31 21.10 10.22 -9.50
N ASN A 32 21.92 9.63 -10.37
CA ASN A 32 21.55 9.35 -11.75
C ASN A 32 20.78 8.02 -11.83
N VAL A 33 19.98 7.84 -12.87
CA VAL A 33 19.22 6.59 -13.08
C VAL A 33 20.18 5.39 -13.18
N GLY A 34 19.91 4.38 -12.35
CA GLY A 34 20.74 3.18 -12.20
C GLY A 34 21.97 3.36 -11.29
N GLN A 35 22.21 4.56 -10.79
CA GLN A 35 23.29 4.80 -9.83
C GLN A 35 22.85 4.37 -8.43
N SER A 36 23.73 3.66 -7.72
CA SER A 36 23.57 3.36 -6.30
C SER A 36 24.41 4.29 -5.45
N TRP A 37 23.86 4.73 -4.32
CA TRP A 37 24.58 5.48 -3.31
C TRP A 37 25.50 4.54 -2.52
N SER A 38 26.81 4.80 -2.60
CA SER A 38 27.84 3.93 -2.02
C SER A 38 28.22 4.26 -0.56
N GLY A 39 27.59 5.26 0.03
CA GLY A 39 27.99 5.85 1.31
C GLY A 39 27.47 5.17 2.58
N GLY A 40 26.77 4.04 2.50
CA GLY A 40 26.15 3.40 3.65
C GLY A 40 26.90 2.17 4.17
N PRO A 41 26.80 1.85 5.49
CA PRO A 41 27.42 0.67 6.09
C PRO A 41 26.84 -0.67 5.59
N TRP A 42 25.70 -0.63 4.91
CA TRP A 42 24.97 -1.80 4.37
C TRP A 42 25.20 -2.00 2.88
N HIS A 43 26.21 -1.31 2.30
CA HIS A 43 26.55 -1.46 0.89
C HIS A 43 26.77 -2.93 0.50
N GLY A 44 26.14 -3.36 -0.60
CA GLY A 44 26.16 -4.76 -1.04
C GLY A 44 25.08 -5.66 -0.44
N ILE A 45 24.30 -5.18 0.55
CA ILE A 45 23.13 -5.87 1.12
C ILE A 45 21.86 -5.05 0.87
N PHE A 46 21.90 -3.79 1.26
CA PHE A 46 20.84 -2.84 1.06
C PHE A 46 21.41 -1.55 0.46
N GLU A 47 20.88 -1.14 -0.66
CA GLU A 47 21.36 0.03 -1.39
C GLU A 47 20.22 1.00 -1.66
N ILE A 48 20.59 2.29 -1.75
CA ILE A 48 19.71 3.33 -2.26
C ILE A 48 20.10 3.60 -3.70
N THR A 49 19.20 3.39 -4.64
CA THR A 49 19.41 3.61 -6.08
C THR A 49 18.32 4.48 -6.66
N LEU A 50 18.48 4.98 -7.87
CA LEU A 50 17.40 5.66 -8.60
C LEU A 50 16.94 4.79 -9.76
N THR A 51 15.70 4.35 -9.71
CA THR A 51 15.04 3.63 -10.79
C THR A 51 13.64 4.19 -11.01
N TYR A 52 13.19 4.21 -12.26
CA TYR A 52 11.83 4.61 -12.60
C TYR A 52 11.00 3.40 -13.04
N ASN A 53 9.90 3.18 -12.35
CA ASN A 53 8.98 2.09 -12.59
C ASN A 53 7.80 2.56 -13.46
N LYS A 54 7.81 2.17 -14.73
CA LYS A 54 6.78 2.53 -15.72
C LYS A 54 5.57 1.58 -15.73
N GLY A 55 5.57 0.56 -14.90
CA GLY A 55 4.55 -0.50 -14.92
C GLY A 55 4.19 -1.04 -13.55
N ILE A 56 3.97 -2.36 -13.52
CA ILE A 56 3.76 -3.15 -12.30
C ILE A 56 5.10 -3.73 -11.85
N ALA A 57 5.18 -4.10 -10.57
CA ALA A 57 6.32 -4.83 -10.01
C ALA A 57 6.76 -6.00 -10.92
N PHE A 58 8.06 -6.27 -10.97
CA PHE A 58 8.69 -7.31 -11.80
C PHE A 58 8.74 -7.02 -13.31
N GLY A 59 8.56 -5.77 -13.76
CA GLY A 59 8.64 -5.42 -15.19
C GLY A 59 7.49 -5.94 -16.06
N MET A 60 6.45 -6.51 -15.44
CA MET A 60 5.24 -6.92 -16.15
C MET A 60 4.44 -5.69 -16.56
N LEU A 61 3.90 -5.70 -17.78
CA LEU A 61 3.12 -4.60 -18.37
C LEU A 61 3.88 -3.27 -18.42
N GLN A 62 4.97 -3.20 -19.18
CA GLN A 62 5.61 -1.94 -19.56
C GLN A 62 4.56 -1.06 -20.26
N GLY A 63 4.36 0.16 -19.73
CA GLY A 63 3.24 1.03 -20.15
C GLY A 63 2.00 0.93 -19.25
N GLY A 64 2.01 0.10 -18.21
CA GLY A 64 0.90 -0.11 -17.28
C GLY A 64 0.50 1.08 -16.40
N GLY A 65 1.15 2.23 -16.55
CA GLY A 65 0.77 3.46 -15.84
C GLY A 65 -0.69 3.84 -16.05
N LEU A 66 -1.22 3.60 -17.27
CA LEU A 66 -2.64 3.82 -17.59
C LEU A 66 -3.59 2.94 -16.78
N ILE A 67 -3.17 1.72 -16.42
CA ILE A 67 -3.98 0.78 -15.62
C ILE A 67 -3.76 1.03 -14.13
N MET A 68 -2.51 1.28 -13.74
CA MET A 68 -2.16 1.46 -12.32
C MET A 68 -2.69 2.77 -11.72
N THR A 69 -2.83 3.81 -12.52
CA THR A 69 -3.37 5.09 -12.07
C THR A 69 -4.82 4.97 -11.57
N PRO A 70 -5.79 4.45 -12.36
CA PRO A 70 -7.16 4.26 -11.87
C PRO A 70 -7.23 3.28 -10.70
N ILE A 71 -6.41 2.23 -10.66
CA ILE A 71 -6.36 1.30 -9.51
C ILE A 71 -5.93 2.04 -8.24
N ALA A 72 -4.89 2.87 -8.31
CA ALA A 72 -4.43 3.66 -7.16
C ALA A 72 -5.53 4.63 -6.67
N VAL A 73 -6.25 5.28 -7.59
CA VAL A 73 -7.39 6.15 -7.25
C VAL A 73 -8.51 5.37 -6.55
N ILE A 74 -8.85 4.18 -7.05
CA ILE A 74 -9.87 3.32 -6.45
C ILE A 74 -9.44 2.88 -5.05
N ILE A 75 -8.20 2.43 -4.87
CA ILE A 75 -7.68 1.99 -3.57
C ILE A 75 -7.70 3.14 -2.55
N ALA A 76 -7.18 4.31 -2.92
CA ALA A 76 -7.19 5.49 -2.05
C ALA A 76 -8.62 5.92 -1.71
N GLY A 77 -9.50 5.99 -2.70
CA GLY A 77 -10.91 6.32 -2.53
C GLY A 77 -11.64 5.33 -1.62
N TYR A 78 -11.38 4.03 -1.79
CA TYR A 78 -11.95 2.99 -0.93
C TYR A 78 -11.48 3.10 0.52
N ALA A 79 -10.19 3.35 0.75
CA ALA A 79 -9.64 3.52 2.10
C ALA A 79 -10.26 4.75 2.79
N ILE A 80 -10.37 5.88 2.08
CA ILE A 80 -11.01 7.09 2.57
C ILE A 80 -12.50 6.85 2.84
N PHE A 81 -13.22 6.24 1.90
CA PHE A 81 -14.63 5.91 2.09
C PHE A 81 -14.86 5.03 3.32
N THR A 82 -14.02 4.01 3.49
CA THR A 82 -14.13 3.05 4.61
C THR A 82 -13.93 3.73 5.95
N ILE A 83 -12.93 4.63 6.09
CA ILE A 83 -12.72 5.34 7.36
C ILE A 83 -13.89 6.26 7.72
N TYR A 84 -14.53 6.87 6.73
CA TYR A 84 -15.72 7.71 6.98
C TYR A 84 -16.97 6.89 7.31
N ARG A 85 -17.18 5.76 6.64
CA ARG A 85 -18.35 4.90 6.83
C ARG A 85 -18.26 4.07 8.12
N ASN A 86 -17.19 3.31 8.28
CA ASN A 86 -17.02 2.38 9.39
C ASN A 86 -16.18 2.98 10.53
N ARG A 87 -15.52 4.11 10.26
CA ARG A 87 -14.68 4.86 11.19
C ARG A 87 -13.63 4.01 11.91
N GLY A 88 -13.09 3.01 11.20
CA GLY A 88 -12.08 2.09 11.69
C GLY A 88 -12.52 1.42 12.98
N GLU A 89 -13.03 0.22 12.92
CA GLU A 89 -13.49 -0.53 14.09
C GLU A 89 -12.36 -0.75 15.10
N SER A 90 -11.10 -0.78 14.65
CA SER A 90 -9.91 -0.90 15.49
C SER A 90 -8.85 0.16 15.13
N THR A 91 -7.95 0.43 16.08
CA THR A 91 -6.75 1.27 15.86
C THR A 91 -5.88 0.70 14.74
N TRP A 92 -5.70 -0.62 14.68
CA TRP A 92 -4.95 -1.32 13.66
C TRP A 92 -5.53 -1.09 12.26
N ALA A 93 -6.84 -1.28 12.11
CA ALA A 93 -7.52 -1.02 10.83
C ALA A 93 -7.41 0.45 10.41
N THR A 94 -7.48 1.37 11.35
CA THR A 94 -7.33 2.81 11.07
C THR A 94 -5.93 3.14 10.54
N ILE A 95 -4.88 2.61 11.18
CA ILE A 95 -3.49 2.80 10.73
C ILE A 95 -3.31 2.14 9.36
N ALA A 96 -3.77 0.91 9.18
CA ALA A 96 -3.66 0.18 7.93
C ALA A 96 -4.34 0.93 6.76
N LEU A 97 -5.54 1.46 6.97
CA LEU A 97 -6.23 2.27 5.95
C LEU A 97 -5.46 3.56 5.63
N GLY A 98 -4.86 4.21 6.64
CA GLY A 98 -4.00 5.38 6.44
C GLY A 98 -2.75 5.06 5.61
N LEU A 99 -2.07 3.94 5.91
CA LEU A 99 -0.92 3.46 5.14
C LEU A 99 -1.32 3.05 3.71
N LEU A 100 -2.46 2.37 3.55
CA LEU A 100 -2.95 1.96 2.23
C LEU A 100 -3.24 3.18 1.35
N ALA A 101 -3.95 4.17 1.89
CA ALA A 101 -4.25 5.41 1.18
C ALA A 101 -2.97 6.18 0.84
N SER A 102 -2.02 6.29 1.79
CA SER A 102 -0.76 7.01 1.57
C SER A 102 0.09 6.36 0.49
N GLY A 103 0.20 5.03 0.47
CA GLY A 103 0.97 4.32 -0.55
C GLY A 103 0.35 4.47 -1.94
N ALA A 104 -0.97 4.35 -2.04
CA ALA A 104 -1.67 4.57 -3.31
C ALA A 104 -1.50 6.02 -3.82
N ILE A 105 -1.66 7.02 -2.94
CA ILE A 105 -1.50 8.44 -3.29
C ILE A 105 -0.04 8.79 -3.60
N GLY A 106 0.93 8.29 -2.82
CA GLY A 106 2.35 8.55 -3.04
C GLY A 106 2.81 8.11 -4.43
N ASN A 107 2.43 6.91 -4.85
CA ASN A 107 2.71 6.42 -6.19
C ASN A 107 1.87 7.10 -7.28
N LEU A 108 0.68 7.60 -6.95
CA LEU A 108 -0.14 8.39 -7.88
C LEU A 108 0.48 9.76 -8.15
N ILE A 109 1.01 10.44 -7.12
CA ILE A 109 1.72 11.70 -7.23
C ILE A 109 2.86 11.58 -8.26
N ASP A 110 3.69 10.55 -8.13
CA ASP A 110 4.78 10.33 -9.08
C ASP A 110 4.27 10.14 -10.51
N ARG A 111 3.23 9.34 -10.73
CA ARG A 111 2.67 9.12 -12.07
C ARG A 111 2.13 10.40 -12.71
N VAL A 112 1.59 11.31 -11.90
CA VAL A 112 1.07 12.60 -12.38
C VAL A 112 2.21 13.57 -12.67
N PHE A 113 3.22 13.68 -11.80
CA PHE A 113 4.26 14.70 -11.91
C PHE A 113 5.48 14.24 -12.68
N ASN A 114 5.86 12.96 -12.66
CA ASN A 114 6.98 12.43 -13.44
C ASN A 114 6.54 12.00 -14.87
N GLY A 115 5.25 11.95 -15.13
CA GLY A 115 4.71 11.64 -16.46
C GLY A 115 5.19 10.29 -17.00
N LYS A 116 5.93 10.32 -18.11
CA LYS A 116 6.43 9.12 -18.82
C LYS A 116 7.47 8.32 -18.01
N ASP A 117 8.13 8.93 -17.03
CA ASP A 117 9.13 8.24 -16.21
C ASP A 117 8.48 7.30 -15.19
N GLY A 118 7.27 7.60 -14.75
CA GLY A 118 6.52 6.75 -13.85
C GLY A 118 6.89 6.96 -12.37
N VAL A 119 6.85 5.88 -11.60
CA VAL A 119 7.09 5.93 -10.15
C VAL A 119 8.59 5.87 -9.85
N THR A 120 9.04 6.70 -8.91
CA THR A 120 10.42 6.68 -8.41
C THR A 120 10.59 5.57 -7.39
N ASP A 121 11.45 4.59 -7.67
CA ASP A 121 11.82 3.52 -6.77
C ASP A 121 13.30 3.67 -6.37
N MET A 122 13.62 3.32 -5.09
CA MET A 122 14.97 3.59 -4.58
C MET A 122 15.56 2.50 -3.70
N PHE A 123 14.77 1.66 -3.07
CA PHE A 123 15.29 0.66 -2.15
C PHE A 123 15.58 -0.65 -2.87
N LEU A 124 16.85 -1.06 -2.88
CA LEU A 124 17.33 -2.28 -3.51
C LEU A 124 17.90 -3.21 -2.45
N LEU A 125 17.33 -4.41 -2.33
CA LEU A 125 17.86 -5.47 -1.49
C LEU A 125 18.60 -6.48 -2.37
N ARG A 126 19.91 -6.58 -2.17
CA ARG A 126 20.84 -7.45 -2.91
C ARG A 126 20.74 -8.90 -2.42
N LEU A 127 19.67 -9.58 -2.74
CA LEU A 127 19.48 -10.98 -2.35
C LEU A 127 20.52 -11.89 -3.03
N ALA A 128 20.98 -11.56 -4.23
CA ALA A 128 22.03 -12.27 -4.90
C ALA A 128 23.33 -12.32 -4.06
N ASN A 129 23.69 -11.21 -3.42
CA ASN A 129 24.87 -11.15 -2.56
C ASN A 129 24.68 -11.94 -1.26
N ILE A 130 23.50 -11.83 -0.63
CA ILE A 130 23.18 -12.54 0.62
C ILE A 130 23.12 -14.06 0.41
N THR A 131 22.60 -14.48 -0.74
CA THR A 131 22.37 -15.91 -1.05
C THR A 131 23.45 -16.55 -1.89
N HIS A 132 24.60 -15.86 -2.09
CA HIS A 132 25.71 -16.31 -2.95
C HIS A 132 25.24 -16.67 -4.38
N GLY A 133 24.40 -15.81 -4.95
CA GLY A 133 23.90 -15.97 -6.32
C GLY A 133 22.73 -16.96 -6.49
N LYS A 134 22.19 -17.53 -5.40
CA LYS A 134 21.07 -18.49 -5.47
C LYS A 134 19.72 -17.80 -5.75
N MET A 135 19.59 -16.53 -5.43
CA MET A 135 18.39 -15.74 -5.67
C MET A 135 18.75 -14.47 -6.43
N ASN A 136 17.85 -14.00 -7.28
CA ASN A 136 17.96 -12.67 -7.88
C ASN A 136 17.74 -11.59 -6.83
N ASP A 137 18.23 -10.37 -7.10
CA ASP A 137 17.95 -9.22 -6.25
C ASP A 137 16.45 -8.95 -6.16
N PHE A 138 16.04 -8.45 -5.00
CA PHE A 138 14.64 -8.04 -4.83
C PHE A 138 14.33 -6.85 -5.75
N PRO A 139 13.15 -6.79 -6.37
CA PRO A 139 12.76 -5.64 -7.17
C PRO A 139 12.90 -4.34 -6.38
N VAL A 140 13.41 -3.30 -7.04
CA VAL A 140 13.55 -1.98 -6.41
C VAL A 140 12.16 -1.47 -6.03
N PHE A 141 12.02 -0.93 -4.84
CA PHE A 141 10.76 -0.44 -4.29
C PHE A 141 10.93 0.89 -3.55
N ASN A 142 9.82 1.46 -3.10
CA ASN A 142 9.79 2.74 -2.39
C ASN A 142 9.00 2.66 -1.08
N ILE A 143 8.88 3.79 -0.36
CA ILE A 143 8.11 3.85 0.89
C ILE A 143 6.62 3.57 0.64
N ALA A 144 6.04 4.10 -0.44
CA ALA A 144 4.64 3.89 -0.77
C ALA A 144 4.31 2.39 -0.96
N ASP A 145 5.19 1.62 -1.62
CA ASP A 145 5.04 0.17 -1.80
C ASP A 145 5.13 -0.58 -0.46
N SER A 146 6.07 -0.16 0.40
CA SER A 146 6.19 -0.69 1.76
C SER A 146 4.91 -0.45 2.57
N CYS A 147 4.33 0.75 2.46
CA CYS A 147 3.09 1.10 3.14
C CYS A 147 1.90 0.25 2.67
N ILE A 148 1.77 0.03 1.35
CA ILE A 148 0.73 -0.86 0.80
C ILE A 148 0.93 -2.28 1.34
N SER A 149 2.16 -2.81 1.30
CA SER A 149 2.46 -4.17 1.76
C SER A 149 2.16 -4.35 3.25
N VAL A 150 2.62 -3.43 4.09
CA VAL A 150 2.35 -3.45 5.54
C VAL A 150 0.85 -3.31 5.82
N ALA A 151 0.17 -2.40 5.13
CA ALA A 151 -1.27 -2.21 5.26
C ALA A 151 -2.06 -3.48 4.94
N MET A 152 -1.70 -4.17 3.85
CA MET A 152 -2.34 -5.44 3.46
C MET A 152 -2.18 -6.51 4.54
N VAL A 153 -0.97 -6.68 5.09
CA VAL A 153 -0.72 -7.62 6.19
C VAL A 153 -1.54 -7.24 7.43
N MET A 154 -1.56 -5.96 7.80
CA MET A 154 -2.33 -5.48 8.95
C MET A 154 -3.85 -5.71 8.78
N LEU A 155 -4.39 -5.48 7.58
CA LEU A 155 -5.81 -5.72 7.29
C LEU A 155 -6.14 -7.21 7.33
N LEU A 156 -5.29 -8.08 6.79
CA LEU A 156 -5.46 -9.53 6.86
C LEU A 156 -5.49 -10.04 8.32
N ILE A 157 -4.55 -9.57 9.16
CA ILE A 157 -4.52 -9.92 10.58
C ILE A 157 -5.77 -9.38 11.30
N SER A 158 -6.18 -8.15 10.98
CA SER A 158 -7.38 -7.55 11.58
C SER A 158 -8.64 -8.33 11.21
N TRP A 159 -8.75 -8.78 9.98
CA TRP A 159 -9.88 -9.58 9.51
C TRP A 159 -9.89 -10.99 10.12
N SER A 160 -8.74 -11.64 10.21
CA SER A 160 -8.61 -12.95 10.86
C SER A 160 -9.05 -12.93 12.34
N LYS A 161 -8.82 -11.82 13.04
CA LYS A 161 -9.21 -11.67 14.45
C LYS A 161 -10.68 -11.31 14.65
N ASN A 162 -11.31 -10.71 13.66
CA ASN A 162 -12.71 -10.31 13.66
C ASN A 162 -13.37 -10.82 12.37
N PRO A 163 -13.58 -12.13 12.23
CA PRO A 163 -14.32 -12.64 11.09
C PRO A 163 -15.69 -11.95 11.05
N VAL A 164 -16.11 -11.57 9.87
CA VAL A 164 -17.45 -11.00 9.66
C VAL A 164 -18.44 -11.99 10.27
N SER A 165 -19.00 -11.64 11.42
CA SER A 165 -20.09 -12.40 11.99
C SER A 165 -21.25 -12.28 10.99
N ASP A 166 -21.63 -13.38 10.37
CA ASP A 166 -22.89 -13.53 9.66
C ASP A 166 -24.06 -13.39 10.65
N LYS A 167 -24.18 -12.20 11.24
CA LYS A 167 -25.42 -11.81 11.88
C LYS A 167 -26.40 -11.55 10.73
N VAL A 168 -26.99 -12.62 10.25
CA VAL A 168 -28.26 -12.53 9.51
C VAL A 168 -29.16 -11.66 10.38
N ASP A 169 -29.56 -10.50 9.85
CA ASP A 169 -30.51 -9.64 10.52
C ASP A 169 -31.73 -10.52 10.89
N PRO A 170 -32.10 -10.66 12.18
CA PRO A 170 -33.24 -11.49 12.54
C PRO A 170 -34.54 -11.10 11.84
N LYS A 171 -34.61 -9.89 11.26
CA LYS A 171 -35.71 -9.40 10.43
C LYS A 171 -35.71 -9.94 9.00
N LEU A 172 -34.62 -10.57 8.54
CA LEU A 172 -34.48 -11.20 7.23
C LEU A 172 -34.47 -12.73 7.32
N ALA A 173 -34.61 -13.29 8.52
CA ALA A 173 -34.83 -14.72 8.68
C ALA A 173 -36.20 -15.09 8.03
N PRO A 174 -36.24 -16.09 7.15
CA PRO A 174 -37.53 -16.55 6.62
C PRO A 174 -38.44 -16.97 7.77
N GLU A 175 -39.70 -16.56 7.73
CA GLU A 175 -40.67 -16.97 8.72
C GLU A 175 -40.72 -18.50 8.80
N PRO A 176 -40.82 -19.08 10.02
CA PRO A 176 -40.91 -20.51 10.16
C PRO A 176 -42.12 -21.00 9.36
N VAL A 177 -41.91 -21.91 8.42
CA VAL A 177 -42.98 -22.60 7.72
C VAL A 177 -43.78 -23.34 8.78
N ILE A 178 -44.96 -22.84 9.11
CA ILE A 178 -45.90 -23.54 9.95
C ILE A 178 -46.44 -24.68 9.12
N GLU A 179 -45.93 -25.91 9.33
CA GLU A 179 -46.56 -27.12 8.78
C GLU A 179 -47.96 -27.23 9.43
N ASP A 180 -48.95 -27.12 8.58
CA ASP A 180 -50.34 -27.29 8.96
C ASP A 180 -50.57 -28.78 9.37
N PRO A 181 -50.95 -29.08 10.61
CA PRO A 181 -51.10 -30.46 11.10
C PRO A 181 -52.44 -31.05 10.70
N ALA A 182 -52.90 -30.85 9.46
CA ALA A 182 -54.16 -31.42 8.98
C ALA A 182 -54.01 -31.96 7.58
N VAL A 183 -53.58 -33.25 7.43
CA VAL A 183 -54.23 -34.33 6.65
C VAL A 183 -53.80 -35.67 7.20
#